data_c98cf064fdb278839920e3bce254d4b6
#
_entry.id   c98cf064fdb278839920e3bce254d4b6
#
_cell.length_a   1.000
_cell.length_b   1.000
_cell.length_c   1.000
_cell.angle_alpha   90.00
_cell.angle_beta   90.00
_cell.angle_gamma   90.00
#
_symmetry.space_group_name_H-M   'P 1'
#
loop_
_entity.id
_entity.type
_entity.pdbx_description
1 polymer ?
#
loop_
_entity_poly.entity_id
_entity_poly.type
_entity_poly.pdbx_seq_one_letter_code
_entity_poly.pdbx_strand_id
1 'polypeptide(L)'
;MTNPNLGWLLRSLSKRLLISIFLLALLNPTPLIGDSGQTQPLKGYHLSKVRSALDLQEARMSDEALARLTRSIADESEKHSLDPLLVMAIIEVESRFDQKAVSPQGALGLMQVQPIVVAALVEEGKISPADKNRKLNLKDPVVNVKVGASYLAHMKDLFGDLKIALTAYNAGPTWVSKMIAAKQTLPLQYATKVLSTQRSLENRFARQGISSMEASG
;
A
#
# COMPACT_ATOMS: atom_id res chain seq x y z
N MET A 1 -18.39 -21.86 -36.59
CA MET A 1 -18.40 -20.48 -37.12
C MET A 1 -18.71 -19.56 -35.94
N THR A 2 -17.70 -19.04 -35.24
CA THR A 2 -17.82 -18.18 -34.07
C THR A 2 -17.71 -16.73 -34.51
N ASN A 3 -18.72 -15.93 -34.17
CA ASN A 3 -18.87 -14.54 -34.59
C ASN A 3 -17.90 -13.63 -33.83
N PRO A 4 -16.97 -12.90 -34.47
CA PRO A 4 -15.92 -12.13 -33.83
C PRO A 4 -16.39 -10.77 -33.24
N ASN A 5 -17.67 -10.42 -33.30
CA ASN A 5 -18.19 -9.10 -32.96
C ASN A 5 -18.74 -8.93 -31.52
N LEU A 6 -18.71 -9.97 -30.68
CA LEU A 6 -19.27 -9.89 -29.31
C LEU A 6 -18.36 -9.18 -28.29
N GLY A 7 -17.06 -9.17 -28.53
CA GLY A 7 -16.09 -8.55 -27.62
C GLY A 7 -16.11 -7.01 -27.59
N TRP A 8 -16.58 -6.38 -28.67
CA TRP A 8 -16.64 -4.91 -28.77
C TRP A 8 -17.88 -4.33 -28.06
N LEU A 9 -19.00 -5.06 -28.07
CA LEU A 9 -20.25 -4.60 -27.42
C LEU A 9 -20.14 -4.56 -25.89
N LEU A 10 -19.41 -5.47 -25.26
CA LEU A 10 -19.22 -5.52 -23.80
C LEU A 10 -18.31 -4.41 -23.27
N ARG A 11 -17.36 -3.92 -24.08
CA ARG A 11 -16.50 -2.78 -23.73
C ARG A 11 -17.21 -1.42 -23.82
N SER A 12 -18.27 -1.34 -24.63
CA SER A 12 -19.05 -0.10 -24.82
C SER A 12 -20.08 0.13 -23.71
N LEU A 13 -20.63 -0.93 -23.11
CA LEU A 13 -21.66 -0.85 -22.07
C LEU A 13 -21.11 -0.41 -20.71
N SER A 14 -19.84 -0.74 -20.39
CA SER A 14 -19.23 -0.39 -19.11
C SER A 14 -18.92 1.12 -18.97
N LYS A 15 -18.60 1.80 -20.07
CA LYS A 15 -18.32 3.25 -20.06
C LYS A 15 -19.57 4.11 -19.92
N ARG A 16 -20.71 3.65 -20.42
CA ARG A 16 -21.98 4.41 -20.33
C ARG A 16 -22.64 4.30 -18.94
N LEU A 17 -22.45 3.19 -18.24
CA LEU A 17 -22.98 3.01 -16.88
C LEU A 17 -22.24 3.86 -15.84
N LEU A 18 -20.93 4.07 -16.00
CA LEU A 18 -20.12 4.91 -15.11
C LEU A 18 -20.43 6.40 -15.24
N ILE A 19 -20.83 6.87 -16.42
CA ILE A 19 -21.17 8.30 -16.65
C ILE A 19 -22.51 8.65 -15.99
N SER A 20 -23.47 7.73 -15.92
CA SER A 20 -24.77 7.97 -15.28
C SER A 20 -24.70 8.07 -13.77
N ILE A 21 -23.74 7.41 -13.11
CA ILE A 21 -23.55 7.48 -11.66
C ILE A 21 -22.84 8.80 -11.28
N PHE A 22 -21.99 9.34 -12.14
CA PHE A 22 -21.27 10.59 -11.88
C PHE A 22 -22.16 11.84 -11.99
N LEU A 23 -23.24 11.78 -12.79
CA LEU A 23 -24.15 12.94 -12.97
C LEU A 23 -25.15 13.09 -11.80
N LEU A 24 -25.40 12.03 -11.01
CA LEU A 24 -26.32 12.09 -9.86
C LEU A 24 -25.69 12.67 -8.60
N ALA A 25 -24.34 12.72 -8.53
CA ALA A 25 -23.59 13.27 -7.40
C ALA A 25 -23.49 14.82 -7.39
N LEU A 26 -23.88 15.49 -8.48
CA LEU A 26 -23.80 16.95 -8.62
C LEU A 26 -25.04 17.70 -8.10
N LEU A 27 -26.08 17.02 -7.63
CA LEU A 27 -27.36 17.64 -7.25
C LEU A 27 -27.57 17.79 -5.73
N ASN A 28 -26.62 17.41 -4.88
CA ASN A 28 -26.73 17.66 -3.44
C ASN A 28 -25.48 18.40 -2.92
N PRO A 29 -25.52 19.72 -2.77
CA PRO A 29 -24.44 20.43 -2.08
C PRO A 29 -24.53 20.10 -0.57
N THR A 30 -23.59 19.29 -0.07
CA THR A 30 -23.37 19.17 1.37
C THR A 30 -22.77 20.47 1.89
N PRO A 31 -23.23 20.98 3.07
CA PRO A 31 -22.68 22.22 3.61
C PRO A 31 -21.20 22.02 3.99
N LEU A 32 -20.37 22.96 3.56
CA LEU A 32 -18.99 23.11 4.00
C LEU A 32 -18.97 23.42 5.49
N ILE A 33 -18.71 22.41 6.31
CA ILE A 33 -18.27 22.64 7.68
C ILE A 33 -16.80 23.05 7.57
N GLY A 34 -16.54 24.32 7.81
CA GLY A 34 -15.19 24.88 7.89
C GLY A 34 -14.50 24.29 9.12
N ASP A 35 -13.63 23.31 8.90
CA ASP A 35 -12.65 22.89 9.88
C ASP A 35 -11.38 23.75 9.69
N SER A 36 -11.26 24.78 10.56
CA SER A 36 -10.03 25.53 10.76
C SER A 36 -9.07 24.75 11.67
N GLY A 37 -8.84 23.46 11.34
CA GLY A 37 -7.84 22.60 11.98
C GLY A 37 -6.48 22.82 11.32
N GLN A 38 -5.51 23.30 12.10
CA GLN A 38 -4.11 23.46 11.74
C GLN A 38 -3.59 22.18 11.05
N THR A 39 -3.35 22.26 9.75
CA THR A 39 -2.63 21.20 9.01
C THR A 39 -1.17 21.23 9.46
N GLN A 40 -0.85 20.50 10.51
CA GLN A 40 0.53 20.08 10.80
C GLN A 40 1.10 19.48 9.50
N PRO A 41 2.34 19.77 9.13
CA PRO A 41 2.89 19.20 7.90
C PRO A 41 2.92 17.67 8.05
N LEU A 42 1.94 17.00 7.42
CA LEU A 42 1.75 15.53 7.44
C LEU A 42 3.08 14.79 7.20
N LYS A 43 3.93 15.34 6.37
CA LYS A 43 5.24 14.80 6.05
C LYS A 43 6.18 14.72 7.26
N GLY A 44 6.25 15.77 8.10
CA GLY A 44 7.08 15.77 9.31
C GLY A 44 6.60 14.76 10.33
N TYR A 45 5.28 14.65 10.50
CA TYR A 45 4.66 13.64 11.36
C TYR A 45 4.95 12.21 10.89
N HIS A 46 4.83 11.93 9.59
CA HIS A 46 5.13 10.62 9.03
C HIS A 46 6.60 10.25 9.20
N LEU A 47 7.53 11.17 8.97
CA LEU A 47 8.97 10.91 9.13
C LEU A 47 9.33 10.56 10.58
N SER A 48 8.85 11.31 11.56
CA SER A 48 9.13 11.03 12.98
C SER A 48 8.54 9.70 13.43
N LYS A 49 7.29 9.41 13.02
CA LYS A 49 6.59 8.15 13.32
C LYS A 49 7.32 6.94 12.73
N VAL A 50 7.74 7.03 11.46
CA VAL A 50 8.50 5.96 10.78
C VAL A 50 9.87 5.79 11.43
N ARG A 51 10.60 6.88 11.71
CA ARG A 51 11.94 6.80 12.32
C ARG A 51 11.88 6.12 13.69
N SER A 52 11.00 6.58 14.58
CA SER A 52 10.86 5.99 15.92
C SER A 52 10.45 4.51 15.85
N ALA A 53 9.61 4.13 14.92
CA ALA A 53 9.20 2.75 14.76
C ALA A 53 10.31 1.86 14.17
N LEU A 54 11.19 2.39 13.29
CA LEU A 54 12.35 1.68 12.75
C LEU A 54 13.46 1.53 13.80
N ASP A 55 13.69 2.55 14.64
CA ASP A 55 14.66 2.46 15.75
C ASP A 55 14.28 1.34 16.73
N LEU A 56 12.96 1.07 16.90
CA LEU A 56 12.45 -0.04 17.71
C LEU A 56 12.67 -1.43 17.09
N GLN A 57 12.88 -1.52 15.80
CA GLN A 57 13.06 -2.80 15.09
C GLN A 57 14.51 -3.27 15.03
N GLU A 58 15.45 -2.55 15.68
CA GLU A 58 16.90 -2.87 15.63
C GLU A 58 17.36 -3.18 14.19
N ALA A 59 16.91 -2.36 13.24
CA ALA A 59 17.22 -2.56 11.85
C ALA A 59 18.75 -2.57 11.65
N ARG A 60 19.29 -3.70 11.23
CA ARG A 60 20.74 -3.88 10.94
C ARG A 60 21.11 -3.15 9.65
N MET A 61 20.92 -1.85 9.62
CA MET A 61 21.19 -0.98 8.49
C MET A 61 22.14 0.13 8.89
N SER A 62 22.93 0.66 7.94
CA SER A 62 23.64 1.91 8.16
C SER A 62 22.66 3.07 8.36
N ASP A 63 23.08 4.12 9.08
CA ASP A 63 22.25 5.30 9.31
C ASP A 63 21.76 5.94 8.01
N GLU A 64 22.57 5.93 6.96
CA GLU A 64 22.19 6.43 5.65
C GLU A 64 21.10 5.57 5.01
N ALA A 65 21.24 4.25 5.05
CA ALA A 65 20.21 3.32 4.52
C ALA A 65 18.90 3.45 5.30
N LEU A 66 18.98 3.57 6.60
CA LEU A 66 17.85 3.79 7.49
C LEU A 66 17.13 5.11 7.16
N ALA A 67 17.87 6.20 6.98
CA ALA A 67 17.31 7.51 6.62
C ALA A 67 16.64 7.48 5.25
N ARG A 68 17.23 6.79 4.27
CA ARG A 68 16.62 6.60 2.93
C ARG A 68 15.32 5.79 3.00
N LEU A 69 15.32 4.70 3.76
CA LEU A 69 14.13 3.87 3.96
C LEU A 69 13.02 4.64 4.67
N THR A 70 13.34 5.34 5.77
CA THR A 70 12.42 6.21 6.51
C THR A 70 11.72 7.20 5.57
N ARG A 71 12.50 7.90 4.77
CA ARG A 71 11.97 8.88 3.81
C ARG A 71 11.08 8.22 2.76
N SER A 72 11.50 7.07 2.20
CA SER A 72 10.73 6.35 1.19
C SER A 72 9.38 5.87 1.73
N ILE A 73 9.34 5.32 2.95
CA ILE A 73 8.07 4.90 3.58
C ILE A 73 7.16 6.12 3.80
N ALA A 74 7.70 7.23 4.32
CA ALA A 74 6.91 8.43 4.55
C ALA A 74 6.36 9.03 3.25
N ASP A 75 7.22 9.21 2.24
CA ASP A 75 6.85 9.82 0.95
C ASP A 75 5.81 8.96 0.19
N GLU A 76 5.97 7.63 0.16
CA GLU A 76 5.01 6.76 -0.53
C GLU A 76 3.71 6.59 0.28
N SER A 77 3.78 6.65 1.61
CA SER A 77 2.57 6.67 2.45
C SER A 77 1.74 7.92 2.23
N GLU A 78 2.36 9.10 2.22
CA GLU A 78 1.70 10.37 1.94
C GLU A 78 1.08 10.37 0.53
N LYS A 79 1.85 10.01 -0.47
CA LYS A 79 1.44 9.97 -1.88
C LYS A 79 0.22 9.09 -2.13
N HIS A 80 0.12 7.97 -1.42
CA HIS A 80 -0.94 6.98 -1.60
C HIS A 80 -2.01 7.01 -0.50
N SER A 81 -1.99 8.01 0.38
CA SER A 81 -2.91 8.11 1.53
C SER A 81 -2.97 6.82 2.36
N LEU A 82 -1.79 6.25 2.63
CA LEU A 82 -1.60 5.08 3.48
C LEU A 82 -1.08 5.51 4.86
N ASP A 83 -1.45 4.78 5.91
CA ASP A 83 -0.76 4.92 7.19
C ASP A 83 0.67 4.34 7.06
N PRO A 84 1.73 5.09 7.40
CA PRO A 84 3.09 4.59 7.34
C PRO A 84 3.34 3.36 8.25
N LEU A 85 2.62 3.22 9.37
CA LEU A 85 2.72 2.03 10.20
C LEU A 85 2.05 0.81 9.55
N LEU A 86 1.07 1.01 8.66
CA LEU A 86 0.54 -0.07 7.83
C LEU A 86 1.60 -0.57 6.84
N VAL A 87 2.30 0.35 6.15
CA VAL A 87 3.40 -0.02 5.24
C VAL A 87 4.50 -0.77 5.99
N MET A 88 4.89 -0.28 7.18
CA MET A 88 5.87 -0.95 8.04
C MET A 88 5.39 -2.32 8.53
N ALA A 89 4.11 -2.47 8.86
CA ALA A 89 3.54 -3.75 9.27
C ALA A 89 3.59 -4.78 8.14
N ILE A 90 3.39 -4.36 6.89
CA ILE A 90 3.57 -5.23 5.73
C ILE A 90 5.04 -5.64 5.61
N ILE A 91 5.98 -4.70 5.69
CA ILE A 91 7.42 -5.00 5.63
C ILE A 91 7.83 -6.01 6.71
N GLU A 92 7.34 -5.83 7.94
CA GLU A 92 7.61 -6.75 9.05
C GLU A 92 7.05 -8.16 8.78
N VAL A 93 5.81 -8.24 8.26
CA VAL A 93 5.15 -9.53 7.97
C VAL A 93 5.82 -10.25 6.80
N GLU A 94 6.24 -9.51 5.77
CA GLU A 94 6.77 -10.04 4.53
C GLU A 94 8.23 -10.45 4.62
N SER A 95 9.06 -9.63 5.24
CA SER A 95 10.52 -9.83 5.21
C SER A 95 11.21 -9.71 6.57
N ARG A 96 10.52 -9.25 7.62
CA ARG A 96 11.16 -8.82 8.88
C ARG A 96 12.28 -7.81 8.64
N PHE A 97 12.05 -6.87 7.73
CA PHE A 97 13.02 -5.87 7.27
C PHE A 97 14.28 -6.43 6.57
N ASP A 98 14.26 -7.69 6.12
CA ASP A 98 15.35 -8.22 5.29
C ASP A 98 15.22 -7.73 3.84
N GLN A 99 16.10 -6.79 3.45
CA GLN A 99 16.15 -6.22 2.10
C GLN A 99 16.50 -7.26 1.03
N LYS A 100 17.16 -8.36 1.42
CA LYS A 100 17.62 -9.42 0.51
C LYS A 100 16.66 -10.58 0.44
N ALA A 101 15.53 -10.53 1.16
CA ALA A 101 14.55 -11.59 1.19
C ALA A 101 14.10 -11.99 -0.22
N VAL A 102 14.06 -13.28 -0.49
CA VAL A 102 13.58 -13.89 -1.74
C VAL A 102 12.69 -15.06 -1.37
N SER A 103 11.44 -15.04 -1.81
CA SER A 103 10.53 -16.16 -1.58
C SER A 103 10.73 -17.28 -2.63
N PRO A 104 10.26 -18.51 -2.34
CA PRO A 104 10.24 -19.59 -3.33
C PRO A 104 9.44 -19.25 -4.60
N GLN A 105 8.47 -18.33 -4.50
CA GLN A 105 7.64 -17.87 -5.62
C GLN A 105 8.25 -16.66 -6.34
N GLY A 106 9.49 -16.27 -6.00
CA GLY A 106 10.22 -15.18 -6.65
C GLY A 106 9.81 -13.78 -6.21
N ALA A 107 9.12 -13.63 -5.09
CA ALA A 107 8.88 -12.32 -4.48
C ALA A 107 10.19 -11.78 -3.88
N LEU A 108 10.41 -10.46 -3.95
CA LEU A 108 11.70 -9.82 -3.66
C LEU A 108 11.56 -8.69 -2.64
N GLY A 109 12.54 -8.60 -1.75
CA GLY A 109 12.83 -7.44 -0.90
C GLY A 109 11.84 -7.21 0.23
N LEU A 110 11.81 -6.00 0.75
CA LEU A 110 11.12 -5.61 1.98
C LEU A 110 9.62 -5.92 1.99
N MET A 111 8.93 -5.61 0.91
CA MET A 111 7.48 -5.80 0.76
C MET A 111 7.13 -7.02 -0.11
N GLN A 112 8.09 -7.91 -0.38
CA GLN A 112 7.95 -9.16 -1.14
C GLN A 112 7.18 -8.96 -2.46
N VAL A 113 7.66 -8.01 -3.26
CA VAL A 113 7.03 -7.70 -4.55
C VAL A 113 7.47 -8.69 -5.61
N GLN A 114 6.51 -9.27 -6.35
CA GLN A 114 6.81 -10.12 -7.50
C GLN A 114 7.04 -9.28 -8.77
N PRO A 115 7.96 -9.68 -9.68
CA PRO A 115 8.21 -8.96 -10.93
C PRO A 115 6.96 -8.76 -11.81
N ILE A 116 6.00 -9.68 -11.76
CA ILE A 116 4.74 -9.58 -12.51
C ILE A 116 3.88 -8.39 -12.02
N VAL A 117 3.96 -8.03 -10.74
CA VAL A 117 3.27 -6.85 -10.18
C VAL A 117 3.79 -5.57 -10.81
N VAL A 118 5.13 -5.47 -11.00
CA VAL A 118 5.73 -4.32 -11.68
C VAL A 118 5.17 -4.15 -13.08
N ALA A 119 5.11 -5.25 -13.85
CA ALA A 119 4.59 -5.23 -15.21
C ALA A 119 3.12 -4.75 -15.25
N ALA A 120 2.29 -5.28 -14.37
CA ALA A 120 0.88 -4.89 -14.26
C ALA A 120 0.71 -3.40 -13.91
N LEU A 121 1.45 -2.90 -12.90
CA LEU A 121 1.38 -1.49 -12.49
C LEU A 121 1.89 -0.52 -13.56
N VAL A 122 2.88 -0.93 -14.37
CA VAL A 122 3.36 -0.15 -15.52
C VAL A 122 2.31 -0.12 -16.63
N GLU A 123 1.72 -1.26 -16.97
CA GLU A 123 0.67 -1.37 -17.99
C GLU A 123 -0.55 -0.52 -17.63
N GLU A 124 -0.92 -0.47 -16.36
CA GLU A 124 -2.02 0.35 -15.85
C GLU A 124 -1.65 1.82 -15.62
N GLY A 125 -0.41 2.24 -15.89
CA GLY A 125 0.07 3.61 -15.70
C GLY A 125 0.16 4.06 -14.22
N LYS A 126 0.16 3.11 -13.28
CA LYS A 126 0.24 3.39 -11.83
C LYS A 126 1.65 3.72 -11.39
N ILE A 127 2.65 3.18 -12.07
CA ILE A 127 4.06 3.55 -11.90
C ILE A 127 4.69 3.82 -13.27
N SER A 128 5.61 4.79 -13.32
CA SER A 128 6.43 4.98 -14.52
C SER A 128 7.59 3.99 -14.51
N PRO A 129 7.91 3.34 -15.64
CA PRO A 129 9.20 2.69 -15.78
C PRO A 129 10.29 3.75 -15.58
N ALA A 130 11.26 3.48 -14.73
CA ALA A 130 12.31 4.45 -14.35
C ALA A 130 13.18 4.89 -15.54
N ASP A 131 13.17 4.14 -16.62
CA ASP A 131 13.72 4.39 -17.94
C ASP A 131 13.22 3.29 -18.86
N LYS A 132 12.95 3.58 -20.14
CA LYS A 132 12.47 2.58 -21.12
C LYS A 132 13.38 1.35 -21.25
N ASN A 133 14.60 1.41 -20.69
CA ASN A 133 15.63 0.36 -20.75
C ASN A 133 16.09 -0.17 -19.39
N ARG A 134 15.55 0.29 -18.26
CA ARG A 134 16.00 -0.13 -16.92
C ARG A 134 14.89 -0.88 -16.21
N LYS A 135 15.06 -2.20 -16.00
CA LYS A 135 14.21 -2.96 -15.08
C LYS A 135 14.31 -2.34 -13.68
N LEU A 136 13.17 -2.07 -13.06
CA LEU A 136 13.14 -1.63 -11.67
C LEU A 136 13.82 -2.69 -10.79
N ASN A 137 14.83 -2.26 -10.02
CA ASN A 137 15.55 -3.16 -9.13
C ASN A 137 14.76 -3.37 -7.84
N LEU A 138 13.95 -4.41 -7.76
CA LEU A 138 13.16 -4.75 -6.58
C LEU A 138 14.00 -5.14 -5.35
N LYS A 139 15.32 -5.32 -5.48
CA LYS A 139 16.25 -5.51 -4.36
C LYS A 139 16.71 -4.17 -3.77
N ASP A 140 16.49 -3.04 -4.45
CA ASP A 140 16.66 -1.72 -3.86
C ASP A 140 15.48 -1.44 -2.92
N PRO A 141 15.73 -1.15 -1.62
CA PRO A 141 14.66 -0.97 -0.63
C PRO A 141 13.72 0.20 -0.97
N VAL A 142 14.24 1.28 -1.54
CA VAL A 142 13.43 2.46 -1.94
C VAL A 142 12.51 2.09 -3.11
N VAL A 143 13.04 1.40 -4.11
CA VAL A 143 12.23 0.92 -5.25
C VAL A 143 11.19 -0.09 -4.80
N ASN A 144 11.56 -0.98 -3.89
CA ASN A 144 10.67 -2.01 -3.36
C ASN A 144 9.49 -1.41 -2.60
N VAL A 145 9.74 -0.46 -1.70
CA VAL A 145 8.70 0.27 -0.96
C VAL A 145 7.79 1.05 -1.91
N LYS A 146 8.36 1.75 -2.89
CA LYS A 146 7.60 2.48 -3.91
C LYS A 146 6.62 1.57 -4.66
N VAL A 147 7.09 0.43 -5.15
CA VAL A 147 6.24 -0.51 -5.91
C VAL A 147 5.21 -1.18 -5.00
N GLY A 148 5.63 -1.62 -3.81
CA GLY A 148 4.75 -2.29 -2.85
C GLY A 148 3.63 -1.38 -2.34
N ALA A 149 3.94 -0.12 -2.01
CA ALA A 149 2.94 0.87 -1.60
C ALA A 149 1.97 1.21 -2.75
N SER A 150 2.49 1.39 -3.97
CA SER A 150 1.64 1.60 -5.16
C SER A 150 0.71 0.41 -5.40
N TYR A 151 1.19 -0.83 -5.20
CA TYR A 151 0.38 -2.04 -5.35
C TYR A 151 -0.69 -2.15 -4.26
N LEU A 152 -0.37 -1.85 -3.01
CA LEU A 152 -1.37 -1.81 -1.93
C LEU A 152 -2.45 -0.76 -2.21
N ALA A 153 -2.05 0.44 -2.63
CA ALA A 153 -3.00 1.49 -3.00
C ALA A 153 -3.93 1.05 -4.12
N HIS A 154 -3.37 0.41 -5.17
CA HIS A 154 -4.17 -0.15 -6.24
C HIS A 154 -5.17 -1.22 -5.75
N MET A 155 -4.77 -2.09 -4.83
CA MET A 155 -5.68 -3.06 -4.21
C MET A 155 -6.80 -2.36 -3.39
N LYS A 156 -6.48 -1.28 -2.67
CA LYS A 156 -7.49 -0.47 -1.97
C LYS A 156 -8.48 0.17 -2.93
N ASP A 157 -8.01 0.71 -4.05
CA ASP A 157 -8.87 1.30 -5.09
C ASP A 157 -9.83 0.24 -5.69
N LEU A 158 -9.32 -0.98 -5.92
CA LEU A 158 -10.11 -2.07 -6.52
C LEU A 158 -11.18 -2.63 -5.59
N PHE A 159 -10.87 -2.80 -4.31
CA PHE A 159 -11.73 -3.55 -3.40
C PHE A 159 -12.45 -2.69 -2.35
N GLY A 160 -12.01 -1.46 -2.09
CA GLY A 160 -12.59 -0.54 -1.13
C GLY A 160 -12.37 -0.92 0.36
N ASP A 161 -12.45 -2.19 0.70
CA ASP A 161 -12.20 -2.70 2.06
C ASP A 161 -10.73 -3.04 2.27
N LEU A 162 -10.14 -2.57 3.38
CA LEU A 162 -8.72 -2.76 3.66
C LEU A 162 -8.35 -4.23 3.88
N LYS A 163 -9.20 -5.05 4.52
CA LYS A 163 -8.90 -6.47 4.76
C LYS A 163 -8.94 -7.25 3.45
N ILE A 164 -9.88 -6.92 2.59
CA ILE A 164 -9.96 -7.51 1.24
C ILE A 164 -8.77 -7.06 0.40
N ALA A 165 -8.39 -5.79 0.44
CA ALA A 165 -7.23 -5.26 -0.26
C ALA A 165 -5.91 -5.92 0.18
N LEU A 166 -5.70 -6.10 1.50
CA LEU A 166 -4.56 -6.83 2.04
C LEU A 166 -4.58 -8.31 1.61
N THR A 167 -5.75 -8.95 1.59
CA THR A 167 -5.87 -10.31 1.09
C THR A 167 -5.52 -10.38 -0.40
N ALA A 168 -5.94 -9.40 -1.20
CA ALA A 168 -5.62 -9.31 -2.62
C ALA A 168 -4.14 -8.98 -2.86
N TYR A 169 -3.52 -8.18 -1.99
CA TYR A 169 -2.08 -7.93 -2.01
C TYR A 169 -1.29 -9.24 -1.93
N ASN A 170 -1.66 -10.11 -1.00
CA ASN A 170 -0.97 -11.39 -0.76
C ASN A 170 -1.35 -12.50 -1.76
N ALA A 171 -2.64 -12.66 -2.06
CA ALA A 171 -3.16 -13.79 -2.85
C ALA A 171 -3.38 -13.46 -4.35
N GLY A 172 -3.28 -12.18 -4.72
CA GLY A 172 -3.55 -11.68 -6.05
C GLY A 172 -5.03 -11.28 -6.28
N PRO A 173 -5.26 -10.15 -6.99
CA PRO A 173 -6.59 -9.58 -7.16
C PRO A 173 -7.54 -10.48 -7.97
N THR A 174 -7.03 -11.18 -8.98
CA THR A 174 -7.82 -12.07 -9.81
C THR A 174 -8.42 -13.22 -9.01
N TRP A 175 -7.64 -13.79 -8.09
CA TRP A 175 -8.12 -14.87 -7.23
C TRP A 175 -9.18 -14.37 -6.25
N VAL A 176 -8.93 -13.23 -5.59
CA VAL A 176 -9.89 -12.61 -4.65
C VAL A 176 -11.20 -12.27 -5.35
N SER A 177 -11.14 -11.68 -6.55
CA SER A 177 -12.34 -11.36 -7.35
C SER A 177 -13.17 -12.61 -7.68
N LYS A 178 -12.51 -13.73 -8.03
CA LYS A 178 -13.18 -15.01 -8.27
C LYS A 178 -13.88 -15.56 -7.03
N MET A 179 -13.22 -15.49 -5.86
CA MET A 179 -13.80 -15.93 -4.59
C MET A 179 -15.05 -15.11 -4.24
N ILE A 180 -14.98 -13.77 -4.39
CA ILE A 180 -16.10 -12.87 -4.15
C ILE A 180 -17.26 -13.18 -5.10
N ALA A 181 -17.00 -13.33 -6.40
CA ALA A 181 -18.01 -13.67 -7.40
C ALA A 181 -18.69 -15.01 -7.12
N ALA A 182 -17.92 -15.98 -6.59
CA ALA A 182 -18.44 -17.28 -6.18
C ALA A 182 -19.10 -17.28 -4.79
N LYS A 183 -19.20 -16.13 -4.11
CA LYS A 183 -19.72 -15.96 -2.74
C LYS A 183 -19.01 -16.86 -1.72
N GLN A 184 -17.72 -17.12 -1.93
CA GLN A 184 -16.89 -17.93 -1.03
C GLN A 184 -16.24 -17.05 0.05
N THR A 185 -15.98 -17.66 1.22
CA THR A 185 -15.30 -16.96 2.33
C THR A 185 -13.84 -16.72 1.99
N LEU A 186 -13.39 -15.46 2.13
CA LEU A 186 -11.98 -15.09 1.95
C LEU A 186 -11.14 -15.49 3.16
N PRO A 187 -9.93 -16.03 2.96
CA PRO A 187 -8.97 -16.29 4.05
C PRO A 187 -8.32 -14.98 4.48
N LEU A 188 -8.78 -14.42 5.61
CA LEU A 188 -8.32 -13.13 6.13
C LEU A 188 -7.08 -13.22 7.04
N GLN A 189 -6.42 -14.38 7.13
CA GLN A 189 -5.28 -14.61 8.04
C GLN A 189 -4.14 -13.61 7.79
N TYR A 190 -3.80 -13.37 6.53
CA TYR A 190 -2.77 -12.39 6.18
C TYR A 190 -3.17 -10.98 6.61
N ALA A 191 -4.36 -10.55 6.25
CA ALA A 191 -4.88 -9.23 6.63
C ALA A 191 -4.91 -9.05 8.16
N THR A 192 -5.36 -10.07 8.88
CA THR A 192 -5.38 -10.08 10.34
C THR A 192 -3.97 -9.94 10.92
N LYS A 193 -2.99 -10.67 10.37
CA LYS A 193 -1.59 -10.60 10.80
C LYS A 193 -1.02 -9.20 10.59
N VAL A 194 -1.21 -8.61 9.41
CA VAL A 194 -0.73 -7.24 9.11
C VAL A 194 -1.35 -6.22 10.05
N LEU A 195 -2.68 -6.25 10.23
CA LEU A 195 -3.38 -5.28 11.10
C LEU A 195 -3.03 -5.45 12.58
N SER A 196 -2.78 -6.69 13.04
CA SER A 196 -2.30 -6.91 14.41
C SER A 196 -0.87 -6.38 14.60
N THR A 197 -0.01 -6.54 13.60
CA THR A 197 1.36 -5.99 13.60
C THR A 197 1.32 -4.45 13.60
N GLN A 198 0.49 -3.84 12.76
CA GLN A 198 0.28 -2.38 12.78
C GLN A 198 -0.11 -1.88 14.16
N ARG A 199 -1.11 -2.49 14.80
CA ARG A 199 -1.54 -2.13 16.16
C ARG A 199 -0.42 -2.29 17.20
N SER A 200 0.42 -3.33 17.06
CA SER A 200 1.58 -3.49 17.92
C SER A 200 2.61 -2.36 17.75
N LEU A 201 2.84 -1.91 16.51
CA LEU A 201 3.71 -0.76 16.22
C LEU A 201 3.12 0.54 16.81
N GLU A 202 1.82 0.77 16.66
CA GLU A 202 1.11 1.92 17.23
C GLU A 202 1.25 1.97 18.76
N ASN A 203 1.05 0.84 19.44
CA ASN A 203 1.17 0.75 20.89
C ASN A 203 2.60 1.00 21.38
N ARG A 204 3.62 0.50 20.65
CA ARG A 204 5.03 0.77 20.97
C ARG A 204 5.36 2.24 20.80
N PHE A 205 4.92 2.85 19.72
CA PHE A 205 5.12 4.28 19.45
C PHE A 205 4.45 5.17 20.52
N ALA A 206 3.21 4.86 20.93
CA ALA A 206 2.50 5.60 21.97
C ALA A 206 3.24 5.55 23.33
N ARG A 207 3.77 4.39 23.71
CA ARG A 207 4.57 4.24 24.96
C ARG A 207 5.86 5.06 24.94
N GLN A 208 6.55 5.16 23.80
CA GLN A 208 7.76 6.00 23.70
C GLN A 208 7.45 7.48 23.80
N GLY A 209 6.35 7.94 23.16
CA GLY A 209 5.88 9.33 23.27
C GLY A 209 5.59 9.73 24.71
N ILE A 210 4.96 8.86 25.49
CA ILE A 210 4.69 9.08 26.91
C ILE A 210 6.00 9.13 27.72
N SER A 211 6.90 8.15 27.51
CA SER A 211 8.18 8.09 28.25
C SER A 211 9.08 9.30 27.96
N SER A 212 9.07 9.84 26.74
CA SER A 212 9.85 11.05 26.41
C SER A 212 9.29 12.33 27.05
N MET A 213 7.97 12.39 27.28
CA MET A 213 7.33 13.51 27.97
C MET A 213 7.62 13.46 29.47
N GLU A 214 7.60 12.28 30.10
CA GLU A 214 7.92 12.10 31.52
C GLU A 214 9.40 12.36 31.84
N ALA A 215 10.31 12.09 30.90
CA ALA A 215 11.74 12.36 31.07
C ALA A 215 12.14 13.84 30.90
N SER A 216 11.24 14.66 30.38
CA SER A 216 11.48 16.10 30.10
C SER A 216 10.82 17.04 31.13
N GLY A 217 10.09 16.53 32.09
CA GLY A 217 9.45 17.25 33.18
C GLY A 217 10.15 17.01 34.52
#